data_aa6091b86688791ca3217af811b23d33
#
_entry.id   aa6091b86688791ca3217af811b23d33
#
_cell.length_a   1.000
_cell.length_b   1.000
_cell.length_c   1.000
_cell.angle_alpha   90.00
_cell.angle_beta   90.00
_cell.angle_gamma   90.00
#
_symmetry.space_group_name_H-M   'P 1'
#
loop_
_entity.id
_entity.type
_entity.pdbx_description
1 polymer ?
#
loop_
_entity_poly.entity_id
_entity_poly.type
_entity_poly.pdbx_seq_one_letter_code
_entity_poly.pdbx_strand_id
1 'polypeptide(L)'
;DSYGSRGLGDVYKRQLLARAVAGESNVPFFSISGADFVEMFVGVGASRVRDLFEQANNNAPAIVFIDELDAVGRQRGAGLGGGHDEREQTLNQLLVELDGFENSSSVIVMGATNRPDVLDSALLRPGRFDRQVVVDVPDLNGRHDILKIHTKNIKIKPKSVNLLDIAKGTPGMVGADLANLVNEAALLASRRKKASVDNSDFQEAQDKVLMGVQRKSMVLSDHEKKVTAYHEAGHAVVALFSPEADPVHKVTIIPRGRALGVTMQLPIDEKHGYSKTYILSRVDLIDRLLSVSYTHLTLPTNHPV
;
A
#
# COMPACT_ATOMS: atom_id res chain seq x y z
N ASP A 1 -2.37 -6.95 -12.65
CA ASP A 1 -1.31 -5.93 -12.44
C ASP A 1 -1.59 -4.96 -11.27
N SER A 2 -2.32 -5.39 -10.24
CA SER A 2 -2.55 -4.57 -9.04
C SER A 2 -1.43 -4.68 -7.98
N TYR A 3 -0.44 -5.53 -8.20
CA TYR A 3 0.69 -5.71 -7.28
C TYR A 3 1.81 -4.67 -7.44
N GLY A 4 1.93 -4.01 -8.60
CA GLY A 4 2.98 -3.03 -8.87
C GLY A 4 2.81 -1.67 -8.17
N SER A 5 1.58 -1.26 -7.86
CA SER A 5 1.32 0.05 -7.24
C SER A 5 1.53 0.06 -5.72
N ARG A 6 1.44 -1.08 -5.04
CA ARG A 6 1.67 -1.18 -3.59
C ARG A 6 3.13 -0.95 -3.21
N GLY A 7 4.08 -1.44 -4.04
CA GLY A 7 5.51 -1.29 -3.78
C GLY A 7 6.01 0.16 -3.81
N LEU A 8 5.58 0.94 -4.81
CA LEU A 8 6.00 2.34 -4.97
C LEU A 8 5.54 3.23 -3.81
N GLY A 9 4.38 2.96 -3.24
CA GLY A 9 3.85 3.74 -2.13
C GLY A 9 4.59 3.53 -0.80
N ASP A 10 5.06 2.33 -0.56
CA ASP A 10 5.78 1.98 0.67
C ASP A 10 7.22 2.49 0.65
N VAL A 11 7.86 2.51 -0.51
CA VAL A 11 9.18 3.13 -0.73
C VAL A 11 9.14 4.61 -0.40
N TYR A 12 8.18 5.35 -0.96
CA TYR A 12 8.04 6.79 -0.73
C TYR A 12 7.81 7.15 0.74
N LYS A 13 7.03 6.34 1.48
CA LYS A 13 6.77 6.58 2.91
C LYS A 13 8.00 6.43 3.78
N ARG A 14 8.81 5.38 3.54
CA ARG A 14 9.99 5.11 4.35
C ARG A 14 11.04 6.19 4.14
N GLN A 15 11.22 6.64 2.90
CA GLN A 15 12.09 7.76 2.59
C GLN A 15 11.61 9.07 3.25
N LEU A 16 10.28 9.33 3.24
CA LEU A 16 9.71 10.49 3.93
C LEU A 16 9.92 10.43 5.44
N LEU A 17 9.76 9.25 6.05
CA LEU A 17 9.99 9.06 7.47
C LEU A 17 11.45 9.32 7.83
N ALA A 18 12.39 8.76 7.07
CA ALA A 18 13.82 8.97 7.29
C ALA A 18 14.22 10.45 7.11
N ARG A 19 13.66 11.13 6.10
CA ARG A 19 13.87 12.59 5.91
C ARG A 19 13.26 13.42 7.04
N ALA A 20 12.10 13.01 7.57
CA ALA A 20 11.49 13.69 8.70
C ALA A 20 12.36 13.57 9.97
N VAL A 21 12.92 12.39 10.23
CA VAL A 21 13.88 12.18 11.32
C VAL A 21 15.10 13.07 11.17
N ALA A 22 15.67 13.18 9.97
CA ALA A 22 16.80 14.04 9.70
C ALA A 22 16.45 15.54 9.86
N GLY A 23 15.25 15.94 9.41
CA GLY A 23 14.73 17.30 9.56
C GLY A 23 14.53 17.68 11.03
N GLU A 24 13.93 16.82 11.83
CA GLU A 24 13.75 17.03 13.28
C GLU A 24 15.09 17.09 14.03
N SER A 25 16.06 16.26 13.61
CA SER A 25 17.39 16.22 14.20
C SER A 25 18.32 17.32 13.70
N ASN A 26 17.91 18.06 12.65
CA ASN A 26 18.66 19.10 11.98
C ASN A 26 20.08 18.64 11.54
N VAL A 27 20.16 17.44 10.94
CA VAL A 27 21.41 16.84 10.46
C VAL A 27 21.35 16.59 8.95
N PRO A 28 22.51 16.58 8.26
CA PRO A 28 22.59 16.20 6.84
C PRO A 28 21.97 14.83 6.56
N PHE A 29 21.29 14.72 5.43
CA PHE A 29 20.61 13.51 5.00
C PHE A 29 21.12 13.05 3.63
N PHE A 30 21.74 11.89 3.61
CA PHE A 30 22.23 11.24 2.39
C PHE A 30 21.34 10.05 2.06
N SER A 31 20.82 9.97 0.84
CA SER A 31 19.94 8.87 0.45
C SER A 31 20.38 8.25 -0.87
N ILE A 32 20.35 6.93 -0.93
CA ILE A 32 20.64 6.13 -2.11
C ILE A 32 19.66 4.95 -2.20
N SER A 33 19.40 4.47 -3.42
CA SER A 33 18.70 3.20 -3.62
C SER A 33 19.70 2.04 -3.65
N GLY A 34 19.37 0.91 -3.02
CA GLY A 34 20.15 -0.32 -3.14
C GLY A 34 20.30 -0.77 -4.59
N ALA A 35 19.33 -0.44 -5.45
CA ALA A 35 19.42 -0.70 -6.88
C ALA A 35 20.56 0.08 -7.57
N ASP A 36 20.87 1.28 -7.07
CA ASP A 36 21.95 2.12 -7.63
C ASP A 36 23.37 1.55 -7.39
N PHE A 37 23.47 0.59 -6.46
CA PHE A 37 24.72 -0.13 -6.22
C PHE A 37 24.91 -1.33 -7.13
N VAL A 38 23.84 -1.80 -7.79
CA VAL A 38 23.87 -2.99 -8.66
C VAL A 38 24.06 -2.51 -10.10
N GLU A 39 25.32 -2.41 -10.53
CA GLU A 39 25.67 -2.03 -11.90
C GLU A 39 26.30 -3.22 -12.66
N MET A 40 26.41 -3.08 -13.99
CA MET A 40 27.00 -4.15 -14.83
C MET A 40 28.54 -4.23 -14.73
N PHE A 41 29.19 -3.23 -14.13
CA PHE A 41 30.65 -3.18 -14.03
C PHE A 41 31.12 -3.51 -12.63
N VAL A 42 31.98 -4.51 -12.52
CA VAL A 42 32.54 -5.00 -11.26
C VAL A 42 33.27 -3.89 -10.50
N GLY A 43 32.94 -3.73 -9.23
CA GLY A 43 33.61 -2.77 -8.32
C GLY A 43 32.98 -1.37 -8.27
N VAL A 44 32.10 -1.00 -9.19
CA VAL A 44 31.44 0.33 -9.17
C VAL A 44 30.50 0.46 -7.97
N GLY A 45 29.72 -0.56 -7.66
CA GLY A 45 28.83 -0.58 -6.51
C GLY A 45 29.60 -0.41 -5.19
N ALA A 46 30.68 -1.14 -5.01
CA ALA A 46 31.53 -1.04 -3.82
C ALA A 46 32.20 0.34 -3.68
N SER A 47 32.60 0.99 -4.79
CA SER A 47 33.10 2.36 -4.77
C SER A 47 32.03 3.36 -4.32
N ARG A 48 30.80 3.25 -4.86
CA ARG A 48 29.68 4.12 -4.48
C ARG A 48 29.32 4.00 -2.99
N VAL A 49 29.36 2.78 -2.45
CA VAL A 49 29.18 2.57 -1.01
C VAL A 49 30.23 3.38 -0.25
N ARG A 50 31.50 3.23 -0.59
CA ARG A 50 32.62 3.92 0.07
C ARG A 50 32.46 5.42 0.00
N ASP A 51 32.20 5.97 -1.20
CA ASP A 51 32.02 7.41 -1.43
C ASP A 51 30.85 7.98 -0.61
N LEU A 52 29.72 7.26 -0.51
CA LEU A 52 28.57 7.65 0.30
C LEU A 52 28.93 7.76 1.78
N PHE A 53 29.60 6.75 2.31
CA PHE A 53 29.98 6.70 3.72
C PHE A 53 31.08 7.73 4.05
N GLU A 54 32.02 7.97 3.15
CA GLU A 54 33.02 9.03 3.28
C GLU A 54 32.37 10.43 3.31
N GLN A 55 31.41 10.69 2.42
CA GLN A 55 30.63 11.93 2.44
C GLN A 55 29.86 12.12 3.74
N ALA A 56 29.23 11.07 4.25
CA ALA A 56 28.50 11.13 5.51
C ALA A 56 29.44 11.39 6.70
N ASN A 57 30.60 10.75 6.74
CA ASN A 57 31.61 10.97 7.78
C ASN A 57 32.17 12.39 7.76
N ASN A 58 32.45 12.95 6.60
CA ASN A 58 32.95 14.31 6.45
C ASN A 58 31.92 15.37 6.88
N ASN A 59 30.63 14.99 6.95
CA ASN A 59 29.53 15.85 7.35
C ASN A 59 28.85 15.39 8.64
N ALA A 60 29.54 14.61 9.47
CA ALA A 60 28.98 14.12 10.74
C ALA A 60 28.71 15.29 11.71
N PRO A 61 27.59 15.25 12.49
CA PRO A 61 26.59 14.16 12.55
C PRO A 61 25.68 14.11 11.31
N ALA A 62 25.40 12.92 10.77
CA ALA A 62 24.64 12.74 9.55
C ALA A 62 23.76 11.48 9.59
N ILE A 63 22.74 11.42 8.70
CA ILE A 63 21.93 10.23 8.48
C ILE A 63 22.16 9.73 7.05
N VAL A 64 22.50 8.44 6.92
CA VAL A 64 22.55 7.70 5.66
C VAL A 64 21.31 6.83 5.55
N PHE A 65 20.58 6.97 4.47
CA PHE A 65 19.38 6.17 4.20
C PHE A 65 19.57 5.33 2.93
N ILE A 66 19.46 4.02 3.06
CA ILE A 66 19.56 3.06 1.95
C ILE A 66 18.18 2.47 1.73
N ASP A 67 17.54 2.84 0.63
CA ASP A 67 16.27 2.25 0.22
C ASP A 67 16.49 0.96 -0.57
N GLU A 68 15.47 0.10 -0.63
CA GLU A 68 15.56 -1.18 -1.35
C GLU A 68 16.81 -2.00 -0.97
N LEU A 69 17.10 -2.08 0.33
CA LEU A 69 18.30 -2.75 0.85
C LEU A 69 18.42 -4.21 0.36
N ASP A 70 17.28 -4.85 0.07
CA ASP A 70 17.21 -6.21 -0.49
C ASP A 70 17.79 -6.34 -1.92
N ALA A 71 17.99 -5.23 -2.64
CA ALA A 71 18.66 -5.26 -3.93
C ALA A 71 20.15 -5.67 -3.79
N VAL A 72 20.81 -5.24 -2.71
CA VAL A 72 22.21 -5.53 -2.40
C VAL A 72 22.35 -6.60 -1.34
N GLY A 73 21.53 -6.53 -0.30
CA GLY A 73 21.64 -7.32 0.93
C GLY A 73 21.00 -8.70 0.87
N ARG A 74 20.71 -9.24 -0.31
CA ARG A 74 20.07 -10.56 -0.45
C ARG A 74 21.00 -11.69 -0.05
N GLN A 75 20.43 -12.72 0.62
CA GLN A 75 21.15 -13.95 0.98
C GLN A 75 21.85 -14.59 -0.23
N ARG A 76 23.01 -15.14 0.02
CA ARG A 76 23.81 -15.90 -0.95
C ARG A 76 23.02 -17.12 -1.40
N GLY A 77 22.54 -17.12 -2.63
CA GLY A 77 21.78 -18.22 -3.21
C GLY A 77 22.55 -18.87 -4.34
N ALA A 78 22.37 -20.18 -4.53
CA ALA A 78 22.94 -20.93 -5.63
C ALA A 78 22.31 -20.51 -6.97
N GLY A 79 22.78 -19.40 -7.56
CA GLY A 79 22.41 -18.91 -8.87
C GLY A 79 23.63 -18.83 -9.77
N LEU A 80 23.62 -19.57 -10.87
CA LEU A 80 24.64 -19.54 -11.92
C LEU A 80 24.45 -18.26 -12.77
N GLY A 81 25.29 -17.21 -12.54
CA GLY A 81 25.29 -16.01 -13.40
C GLY A 81 26.20 -14.91 -12.92
N GLY A 82 26.91 -14.20 -13.83
CA GLY A 82 27.96 -13.22 -13.58
C GLY A 82 27.55 -11.91 -12.87
N GLY A 83 26.31 -11.73 -12.48
CA GLY A 83 25.85 -10.58 -11.66
C GLY A 83 25.87 -10.86 -10.14
N HIS A 84 26.28 -12.06 -9.72
CA HIS A 84 26.36 -12.41 -8.31
C HIS A 84 27.61 -11.88 -7.62
N ASP A 85 28.76 -11.91 -8.32
CA ASP A 85 30.05 -11.50 -7.78
C ASP A 85 30.06 -10.00 -7.40
N GLU A 86 29.42 -9.17 -8.20
CA GLU A 86 29.35 -7.72 -7.95
C GLU A 86 28.48 -7.40 -6.73
N ARG A 87 27.29 -8.02 -6.63
CA ARG A 87 26.42 -7.84 -5.47
C ARG A 87 27.10 -8.29 -4.18
N GLU A 88 27.79 -9.42 -4.23
CA GLU A 88 28.52 -9.94 -3.08
C GLU A 88 29.67 -9.04 -2.68
N GLN A 89 30.41 -8.47 -3.65
CA GLN A 89 31.44 -7.50 -3.39
C GLN A 89 30.89 -6.21 -2.79
N THR A 90 29.77 -5.72 -3.31
CA THR A 90 29.08 -4.53 -2.79
C THR A 90 28.54 -4.76 -1.38
N LEU A 91 27.91 -5.93 -1.13
CA LEU A 91 27.46 -6.32 0.20
C LEU A 91 28.62 -6.38 1.19
N ASN A 92 29.73 -7.01 0.80
CA ASN A 92 30.91 -7.11 1.67
C ASN A 92 31.48 -5.72 1.97
N GLN A 93 31.51 -4.80 0.99
CA GLN A 93 31.92 -3.42 1.25
C GLN A 93 30.96 -2.71 2.21
N LEU A 94 29.66 -2.88 2.03
CA LEU A 94 28.66 -2.31 2.94
C LEU A 94 28.85 -2.81 4.37
N LEU A 95 29.12 -4.11 4.54
CA LEU A 95 29.41 -4.70 5.86
C LEU A 95 30.69 -4.10 6.49
N VAL A 96 31.74 -3.88 5.70
CA VAL A 96 32.97 -3.25 6.15
C VAL A 96 32.75 -1.81 6.61
N GLU A 97 32.00 -1.04 5.84
CA GLU A 97 31.65 0.34 6.22
C GLU A 97 30.80 0.39 7.50
N LEU A 98 29.81 -0.51 7.63
CA LEU A 98 29.00 -0.60 8.84
C LEU A 98 29.84 -0.95 10.09
N ASP A 99 30.75 -1.90 9.97
CA ASP A 99 31.64 -2.29 11.08
C ASP A 99 32.66 -1.17 11.42
N GLY A 100 33.01 -0.32 10.46
CA GLY A 100 33.93 0.80 10.67
C GLY A 100 33.35 1.94 11.52
N PHE A 101 32.01 1.97 11.73
CA PHE A 101 31.34 3.02 12.52
C PHE A 101 31.34 2.81 14.04
N GLU A 102 31.69 1.62 14.54
CA GLU A 102 31.54 1.28 15.95
C GLU A 102 32.31 2.18 16.95
N ASN A 103 33.29 2.95 16.51
CA ASN A 103 34.20 3.61 17.45
C ASN A 103 34.28 5.14 17.41
N SER A 104 33.72 5.87 16.44
CA SER A 104 33.97 7.34 16.39
C SER A 104 33.00 8.21 15.60
N SER A 105 32.05 7.68 14.84
CA SER A 105 31.25 8.53 13.96
C SER A 105 29.82 8.73 14.47
N SER A 106 29.38 9.99 14.52
CA SER A 106 27.99 10.38 14.80
C SER A 106 27.12 10.20 13.55
N VAL A 107 27.31 9.11 12.77
CA VAL A 107 26.52 8.80 11.60
C VAL A 107 25.53 7.68 11.92
N ILE A 108 24.25 7.88 11.61
CA ILE A 108 23.21 6.88 11.76
C ILE A 108 22.88 6.32 10.38
N VAL A 109 22.96 4.99 10.25
CA VAL A 109 22.59 4.30 9.02
C VAL A 109 21.20 3.70 9.14
N MET A 110 20.34 4.02 8.20
CA MET A 110 18.97 3.50 8.13
C MET A 110 18.79 2.72 6.82
N GLY A 111 18.41 1.46 6.91
CA GLY A 111 18.05 0.64 5.74
C GLY A 111 16.54 0.43 5.65
N ALA A 112 15.98 0.43 4.45
CA ALA A 112 14.59 0.10 4.22
C ALA A 112 14.45 -1.05 3.22
N THR A 113 13.54 -1.98 3.49
CA THR A 113 13.22 -3.10 2.61
C THR A 113 11.75 -3.50 2.70
N ASN A 114 11.21 -4.00 1.60
CA ASN A 114 9.90 -4.66 1.56
C ASN A 114 10.00 -6.16 1.81
N ARG A 115 11.23 -6.70 1.84
CA ARG A 115 11.48 -8.14 1.91
C ARG A 115 12.54 -8.46 2.96
N PRO A 116 12.21 -8.30 4.25
CA PRO A 116 13.16 -8.60 5.32
C PRO A 116 13.57 -10.09 5.34
N ASP A 117 12.72 -10.96 4.80
CA ASP A 117 12.92 -12.42 4.69
C ASP A 117 14.10 -12.81 3.80
N VAL A 118 14.46 -11.97 2.84
CA VAL A 118 15.56 -12.28 1.89
C VAL A 118 16.89 -11.65 2.27
N LEU A 119 16.93 -10.80 3.32
CA LEU A 119 18.18 -10.15 3.74
C LEU A 119 19.20 -11.15 4.30
N ASP A 120 20.47 -10.90 4.00
CA ASP A 120 21.57 -11.65 4.60
C ASP A 120 21.61 -11.41 6.11
N SER A 121 21.70 -12.50 6.86
CA SER A 121 21.74 -12.45 8.33
C SER A 121 22.93 -11.65 8.88
N ALA A 122 23.99 -11.49 8.10
CA ALA A 122 25.14 -10.68 8.45
C ALA A 122 24.80 -9.19 8.60
N LEU A 123 23.82 -8.68 7.86
CA LEU A 123 23.35 -7.30 7.98
C LEU A 123 22.60 -7.02 9.29
N LEU A 124 21.94 -8.07 9.83
CA LEU A 124 21.07 -7.97 11.01
C LEU A 124 21.80 -8.24 12.32
N ARG A 125 23.14 -8.41 12.27
CA ARG A 125 23.95 -8.63 13.48
C ARG A 125 24.07 -7.34 14.32
N PRO A 126 24.27 -7.46 15.66
CA PRO A 126 24.59 -6.32 16.50
C PRO A 126 25.77 -5.52 15.96
N GLY A 127 25.71 -4.21 16.07
CA GLY A 127 26.70 -3.26 15.51
C GLY A 127 26.43 -2.85 14.06
N ARG A 128 25.39 -3.43 13.41
CA ARG A 128 24.96 -3.09 12.04
C ARG A 128 23.50 -2.61 12.08
N PHE A 129 22.58 -3.31 11.40
CA PHE A 129 21.15 -3.04 11.53
C PHE A 129 20.56 -3.82 12.70
N ASP A 130 20.89 -3.41 13.89
CA ASP A 130 20.49 -4.05 15.15
C ASP A 130 19.06 -3.74 15.58
N ARG A 131 18.49 -2.65 15.07
CA ARG A 131 17.11 -2.22 15.34
C ARG A 131 16.24 -2.37 14.14
N GLN A 132 15.18 -3.14 14.30
CA GLN A 132 14.17 -3.35 13.26
C GLN A 132 12.88 -2.65 13.66
N VAL A 133 12.38 -1.79 12.77
CA VAL A 133 11.12 -1.07 12.95
C VAL A 133 10.17 -1.50 11.83
N VAL A 134 9.07 -2.11 12.21
CA VAL A 134 8.01 -2.46 11.26
C VAL A 134 7.12 -1.23 11.05
N VAL A 135 6.95 -0.83 9.80
CA VAL A 135 6.04 0.26 9.43
C VAL A 135 4.72 -0.36 8.99
N ASP A 136 3.78 -0.44 9.90
CA ASP A 136 2.46 -0.98 9.65
C ASP A 136 1.58 -0.07 8.78
N VAL A 137 0.45 -0.62 8.30
CA VAL A 137 -0.60 0.18 7.69
C VAL A 137 -1.16 1.18 8.71
N PRO A 138 -1.45 2.44 8.31
CA PRO A 138 -1.95 3.44 9.23
C PRO A 138 -3.34 3.07 9.77
N ASP A 139 -3.53 3.29 11.07
CA ASP A 139 -4.84 3.22 11.73
C ASP A 139 -5.78 4.35 11.25
N LEU A 140 -6.99 4.40 11.78
CA LEU A 140 -7.99 5.40 11.41
C LEU A 140 -7.46 6.84 11.59
N ASN A 141 -6.79 7.11 12.73
CA ASN A 141 -6.25 8.44 13.03
C ASN A 141 -5.08 8.77 12.09
N GLY A 142 -4.20 7.82 11.87
CA GLY A 142 -3.10 7.96 10.92
C GLY A 142 -3.59 8.23 9.51
N ARG A 143 -4.63 7.54 9.02
CA ARG A 143 -5.23 7.82 7.70
C ARG A 143 -5.86 9.21 7.65
N HIS A 144 -6.55 9.62 8.71
CA HIS A 144 -7.12 10.96 8.80
C HIS A 144 -6.04 12.04 8.73
N ASP A 145 -4.93 11.87 9.44
CA ASP A 145 -3.83 12.84 9.42
C ASP A 145 -3.09 12.86 8.08
N ILE A 146 -2.90 11.71 7.45
CA ILE A 146 -2.37 11.61 6.08
C ILE A 146 -3.29 12.36 5.09
N LEU A 147 -4.61 12.15 5.18
CA LEU A 147 -5.57 12.87 4.34
C LEU A 147 -5.49 14.39 4.57
N LYS A 148 -5.35 14.86 5.81
CA LYS A 148 -5.15 16.28 6.11
C LYS A 148 -3.92 16.85 5.42
N ILE A 149 -2.81 16.11 5.43
CA ILE A 149 -1.56 16.54 4.77
C ILE A 149 -1.76 16.68 3.27
N HIS A 150 -2.30 15.65 2.61
CA HIS A 150 -2.47 15.65 1.15
C HIS A 150 -3.55 16.61 0.67
N THR A 151 -4.52 16.96 1.51
CA THR A 151 -5.58 17.92 1.17
C THR A 151 -5.20 19.37 1.37
N LYS A 152 -4.05 19.70 2.01
CA LYS A 152 -3.59 21.09 2.23
C LYS A 152 -3.49 21.92 0.95
N ASN A 153 -3.09 21.27 -0.15
CA ASN A 153 -2.82 21.95 -1.42
C ASN A 153 -4.01 21.97 -2.38
N ILE A 154 -5.16 21.43 -1.99
CA ILE A 154 -6.38 21.42 -2.81
C ILE A 154 -7.48 22.24 -2.17
N LYS A 155 -8.29 22.90 -3.00
CA LYS A 155 -9.47 23.63 -2.52
C LYS A 155 -10.60 22.66 -2.22
N ILE A 156 -10.86 22.43 -0.94
CA ILE A 156 -11.99 21.60 -0.48
C ILE A 156 -13.17 22.51 -0.12
N LYS A 157 -14.40 22.04 -0.37
CA LYS A 157 -15.60 22.73 0.08
C LYS A 157 -15.81 22.52 1.59
N PRO A 158 -15.62 23.55 2.45
CA PRO A 158 -15.38 23.37 3.89
C PRO A 158 -16.50 22.64 4.65
N LYS A 159 -17.75 22.74 4.25
CA LYS A 159 -18.90 22.13 4.94
C LYS A 159 -19.38 20.81 4.30
N SER A 160 -18.78 20.41 3.20
CA SER A 160 -19.22 19.26 2.40
C SER A 160 -18.35 18.02 2.59
N VAL A 161 -17.09 18.20 2.99
CA VAL A 161 -16.11 17.11 3.07
C VAL A 161 -15.72 16.89 4.52
N ASN A 162 -15.99 15.69 5.02
CA ASN A 162 -15.52 15.23 6.32
C ASN A 162 -14.38 14.20 6.10
N LEU A 163 -13.14 14.60 6.37
CA LEU A 163 -11.96 13.75 6.19
C LEU A 163 -11.98 12.51 7.10
N LEU A 164 -12.63 12.59 8.26
CA LEU A 164 -12.76 11.45 9.16
C LEU A 164 -13.66 10.38 8.55
N ASP A 165 -14.76 10.75 7.90
CA ASP A 165 -15.65 9.79 7.25
C ASP A 165 -14.97 9.16 6.03
N ILE A 166 -14.14 9.91 5.32
CA ILE A 166 -13.31 9.37 4.23
C ILE A 166 -12.29 8.37 4.81
N ALA A 167 -11.64 8.69 5.93
CA ALA A 167 -10.70 7.79 6.60
C ALA A 167 -11.38 6.49 7.08
N LYS A 168 -12.61 6.56 7.59
CA LYS A 168 -13.43 5.39 7.94
C LYS A 168 -13.73 4.52 6.72
N GLY A 169 -14.02 5.15 5.58
CA GLY A 169 -14.32 4.46 4.33
C GLY A 169 -13.09 3.90 3.58
N THR A 170 -11.87 4.05 4.14
CA THR A 170 -10.61 3.61 3.50
C THR A 170 -9.79 2.65 4.37
N PRO A 171 -10.39 1.57 4.93
CA PRO A 171 -9.63 0.63 5.76
C PRO A 171 -8.54 -0.05 4.94
N GLY A 172 -7.36 -0.25 5.56
CA GLY A 172 -6.22 -0.90 4.94
C GLY A 172 -5.50 -0.09 3.84
N MET A 173 -5.96 1.13 3.52
CA MET A 173 -5.25 2.00 2.60
C MET A 173 -3.96 2.54 3.23
N VAL A 174 -2.90 2.51 2.43
CA VAL A 174 -1.61 3.09 2.79
C VAL A 174 -1.51 4.56 2.33
N GLY A 175 -0.49 5.29 2.79
CA GLY A 175 -0.37 6.72 2.47
C GLY A 175 -0.34 7.05 0.98
N ALA A 176 0.21 6.17 0.15
CA ALA A 176 0.19 6.35 -1.30
C ALA A 176 -1.22 6.19 -1.89
N ASP A 177 -2.00 5.23 -1.39
CA ASP A 177 -3.39 5.04 -1.82
C ASP A 177 -4.23 6.26 -1.44
N LEU A 178 -4.01 6.80 -0.23
CA LEU A 178 -4.68 8.01 0.25
C LEU A 178 -4.27 9.25 -0.55
N ALA A 179 -2.99 9.38 -0.90
CA ALA A 179 -2.51 10.44 -1.78
C ALA A 179 -3.14 10.35 -3.18
N ASN A 180 -3.20 9.12 -3.73
CA ASN A 180 -3.86 8.85 -5.00
C ASN A 180 -5.37 9.15 -4.94
N LEU A 181 -6.04 8.79 -3.85
CA LEU A 181 -7.45 9.11 -3.61
C LEU A 181 -7.70 10.63 -3.67
N VAL A 182 -6.88 11.41 -2.98
CA VAL A 182 -6.97 12.88 -2.97
C VAL A 182 -6.74 13.45 -4.38
N ASN A 183 -5.73 12.95 -5.09
CA ASN A 183 -5.43 13.37 -6.45
C ASN A 183 -6.58 13.03 -7.42
N GLU A 184 -7.14 11.82 -7.34
CA GLU A 184 -8.28 11.42 -8.15
C GLU A 184 -9.53 12.26 -7.88
N ALA A 185 -9.80 12.60 -6.61
CA ALA A 185 -10.90 13.50 -6.26
C ALA A 185 -10.71 14.90 -6.88
N ALA A 186 -9.48 15.43 -6.84
CA ALA A 186 -9.15 16.71 -7.45
C ALA A 186 -9.30 16.67 -8.99
N LEU A 187 -8.86 15.58 -9.63
CA LEU A 187 -9.03 15.37 -11.07
C LEU A 187 -10.50 15.28 -11.47
N LEU A 188 -11.35 14.60 -10.68
CA LEU A 188 -12.79 14.50 -10.91
C LEU A 188 -13.46 15.87 -10.81
N ALA A 189 -13.14 16.65 -9.77
CA ALA A 189 -13.65 18.01 -9.61
C ALA A 189 -13.24 18.92 -10.79
N SER A 190 -11.98 18.83 -11.23
CA SER A 190 -11.47 19.58 -12.39
C SER A 190 -12.20 19.19 -13.68
N ARG A 191 -12.40 17.90 -13.95
CA ARG A 191 -13.18 17.42 -15.12
C ARG A 191 -14.62 17.95 -15.12
N ARG A 192 -15.20 18.12 -13.94
CA ARG A 192 -16.55 18.69 -13.74
C ARG A 192 -16.57 20.22 -13.71
N LYS A 193 -15.41 20.86 -13.93
CA LYS A 193 -15.21 22.31 -13.87
C LYS A 193 -15.69 22.94 -12.54
N LYS A 194 -15.56 22.19 -11.44
CA LYS A 194 -15.88 22.69 -10.09
C LYS A 194 -14.75 23.58 -9.57
N ALA A 195 -15.09 24.59 -8.78
CA ALA A 195 -14.11 25.48 -8.13
C ALA A 195 -13.44 24.84 -6.90
N SER A 196 -14.03 23.79 -6.34
CA SER A 196 -13.57 23.08 -5.15
C SER A 196 -14.03 21.62 -5.18
N VAL A 197 -13.27 20.77 -4.50
CA VAL A 197 -13.59 19.34 -4.33
C VAL A 197 -14.68 19.19 -3.27
N ASP A 198 -15.70 18.40 -3.55
CA ASP A 198 -16.77 18.07 -2.62
C ASP A 198 -16.80 16.56 -2.27
N ASN A 199 -17.69 16.17 -1.37
CA ASN A 199 -17.82 14.79 -0.92
C ASN A 199 -18.14 13.80 -2.05
N SER A 200 -18.90 14.24 -3.07
CA SER A 200 -19.24 13.37 -4.21
C SER A 200 -18.02 13.02 -5.06
N ASP A 201 -17.03 13.93 -5.14
CA ASP A 201 -15.80 13.68 -5.87
C ASP A 201 -14.91 12.70 -5.11
N PHE A 202 -14.86 12.80 -3.77
CA PHE A 202 -14.16 11.82 -2.92
C PHE A 202 -14.82 10.43 -2.99
N GLN A 203 -16.14 10.34 -2.93
CA GLN A 203 -16.85 9.06 -3.05
C GLN A 203 -16.58 8.38 -4.39
N GLU A 204 -16.61 9.12 -5.50
CA GLU A 204 -16.32 8.56 -6.82
C GLU A 204 -14.84 8.18 -6.98
N ALA A 205 -13.93 8.98 -6.40
CA ALA A 205 -12.51 8.65 -6.35
C ALA A 205 -12.26 7.37 -5.54
N GLN A 206 -12.92 7.23 -4.39
CA GLN A 206 -12.86 6.04 -3.55
C GLN A 206 -13.36 4.81 -4.31
N ASP A 207 -14.50 4.92 -4.98
CA ASP A 207 -15.02 3.86 -5.85
C ASP A 207 -14.01 3.47 -6.93
N LYS A 208 -13.37 4.45 -7.56
CA LYS A 208 -12.39 4.22 -8.62
C LYS A 208 -11.14 3.51 -8.10
N VAL A 209 -10.65 3.93 -6.92
CA VAL A 209 -9.44 3.33 -6.31
C VAL A 209 -9.71 1.92 -5.80
N LEU A 210 -10.86 1.68 -5.14
CA LEU A 210 -11.20 0.39 -4.56
C LEU A 210 -11.72 -0.63 -5.57
N MET A 211 -12.59 -0.20 -6.49
CA MET A 211 -13.32 -1.08 -7.41
C MET A 211 -12.84 -0.98 -8.86
N GLY A 212 -11.96 -0.02 -9.17
CA GLY A 212 -11.50 0.24 -10.53
C GLY A 212 -12.39 1.20 -11.32
N VAL A 213 -11.99 1.45 -12.55
CA VAL A 213 -12.66 2.39 -13.46
C VAL A 213 -14.01 1.83 -13.92
N GLN A 214 -15.04 2.69 -13.93
CA GLN A 214 -16.35 2.35 -14.49
C GLN A 214 -16.25 2.04 -15.99
N ARG A 215 -16.84 0.92 -16.41
CA ARG A 215 -16.93 0.51 -17.82
C ARG A 215 -18.14 1.16 -18.49
N LYS A 216 -18.00 2.43 -18.90
CA LYS A 216 -19.09 3.18 -19.55
C LYS A 216 -19.51 2.61 -20.91
N SER A 217 -18.62 1.89 -21.59
CA SER A 217 -18.90 1.27 -22.89
C SER A 217 -19.62 -0.08 -22.79
N MET A 218 -19.75 -0.65 -21.60
CA MET A 218 -20.42 -1.93 -21.39
C MET A 218 -21.92 -1.69 -21.21
N VAL A 219 -22.68 -2.00 -22.24
CA VAL A 219 -24.14 -1.94 -22.20
C VAL A 219 -24.65 -3.30 -21.77
N LEU A 220 -25.14 -3.39 -20.53
CA LEU A 220 -25.85 -4.59 -20.02
C LEU A 220 -27.28 -4.58 -20.54
N SER A 221 -27.78 -5.73 -20.95
CA SER A 221 -29.19 -5.93 -21.23
C SER A 221 -30.02 -5.76 -19.95
N ASP A 222 -31.31 -5.45 -20.08
CA ASP A 222 -32.20 -5.29 -18.92
C ASP A 222 -32.34 -6.61 -18.13
N HIS A 223 -32.21 -7.74 -18.79
CA HIS A 223 -32.16 -9.04 -18.15
C HIS A 223 -30.90 -9.19 -17.28
N GLU A 224 -29.72 -8.90 -17.82
CA GLU A 224 -28.45 -8.96 -17.07
C GLU A 224 -28.44 -7.98 -15.90
N LYS A 225 -28.97 -6.76 -16.06
CA LYS A 225 -29.11 -5.80 -14.96
C LYS A 225 -29.98 -6.37 -13.82
N LYS A 226 -31.12 -7.03 -14.16
CA LYS A 226 -31.98 -7.67 -13.17
C LYS A 226 -31.27 -8.80 -12.45
N VAL A 227 -30.62 -9.70 -13.18
CA VAL A 227 -29.85 -10.82 -12.60
C VAL A 227 -28.78 -10.30 -11.66
N THR A 228 -27.98 -9.31 -12.09
CA THR A 228 -26.96 -8.68 -11.27
C THR A 228 -27.58 -7.99 -10.04
N ALA A 229 -28.70 -7.28 -10.19
CA ALA A 229 -29.37 -6.62 -9.07
C ALA A 229 -29.85 -7.62 -8.02
N TYR A 230 -30.46 -8.74 -8.42
CA TYR A 230 -30.87 -9.80 -7.49
C TYR A 230 -29.66 -10.43 -6.81
N HIS A 231 -28.58 -10.66 -7.54
CA HIS A 231 -27.35 -11.20 -6.98
C HIS A 231 -26.76 -10.28 -5.89
N GLU A 232 -26.55 -9.00 -6.19
CA GLU A 232 -26.00 -8.03 -5.23
C GLU A 232 -26.97 -7.77 -4.06
N ALA A 233 -28.29 -7.76 -4.33
CA ALA A 233 -29.28 -7.67 -3.26
C ALA A 233 -29.24 -8.88 -2.33
N GLY A 234 -29.02 -10.08 -2.87
CA GLY A 234 -28.81 -11.29 -2.09
C GLY A 234 -27.64 -11.17 -1.13
N HIS A 235 -26.50 -10.66 -1.60
CA HIS A 235 -25.32 -10.37 -0.78
C HIS A 235 -25.67 -9.38 0.36
N ALA A 236 -26.35 -8.29 0.02
CA ALA A 236 -26.75 -7.28 1.00
C ALA A 236 -27.68 -7.83 2.07
N VAL A 237 -28.70 -8.61 1.67
CA VAL A 237 -29.66 -9.23 2.60
C VAL A 237 -28.95 -10.22 3.53
N VAL A 238 -28.10 -11.10 2.99
CA VAL A 238 -27.35 -12.06 3.81
C VAL A 238 -26.45 -11.32 4.80
N ALA A 239 -25.77 -10.26 4.38
CA ALA A 239 -24.95 -9.45 5.26
C ALA A 239 -25.75 -8.79 6.39
N LEU A 240 -26.94 -8.23 6.07
CA LEU A 240 -27.80 -7.57 7.06
C LEU A 240 -28.35 -8.55 8.13
N PHE A 241 -28.57 -9.80 7.77
CA PHE A 241 -29.05 -10.83 8.69
C PHE A 241 -27.96 -11.67 9.34
N SER A 242 -26.69 -11.39 9.05
CA SER A 242 -25.55 -12.07 9.67
C SER A 242 -25.00 -11.21 10.83
N PRO A 243 -25.13 -11.67 12.10
CA PRO A 243 -24.80 -10.86 13.27
C PRO A 243 -23.33 -10.38 13.33
N GLU A 244 -22.43 -11.16 12.76
CA GLU A 244 -20.99 -10.90 12.76
C GLU A 244 -20.49 -10.24 11.46
N ALA A 245 -21.38 -9.99 10.49
CA ALA A 245 -21.00 -9.38 9.23
C ALA A 245 -20.73 -7.88 9.41
N ASP A 246 -19.73 -7.39 8.68
CA ASP A 246 -19.49 -5.95 8.61
C ASP A 246 -20.68 -5.26 7.91
N PRO A 247 -21.05 -4.03 8.29
CA PRO A 247 -22.21 -3.36 7.72
C PRO A 247 -22.03 -3.10 6.22
N VAL A 248 -23.13 -3.25 5.50
CA VAL A 248 -23.18 -2.96 4.08
C VAL A 248 -23.02 -1.45 3.87
N HIS A 249 -21.95 -1.07 3.21
CA HIS A 249 -21.65 0.32 2.90
C HIS A 249 -22.29 0.75 1.58
N LYS A 250 -22.19 -0.12 0.56
CA LYS A 250 -22.64 0.20 -0.79
C LYS A 250 -23.00 -1.04 -1.57
N VAL A 251 -24.09 -0.92 -2.33
CA VAL A 251 -24.51 -1.93 -3.33
C VAL A 251 -24.63 -1.22 -4.67
N THR A 252 -24.04 -1.79 -5.72
CA THR A 252 -24.09 -1.22 -7.06
C THR A 252 -24.10 -2.27 -8.15
N ILE A 253 -24.86 -2.03 -9.21
CA ILE A 253 -24.86 -2.82 -10.44
C ILE A 253 -24.10 -2.15 -11.58
N ILE A 254 -23.34 -1.10 -11.26
CA ILE A 254 -22.51 -0.41 -12.24
C ILE A 254 -21.25 -1.24 -12.49
N PRO A 255 -20.98 -1.68 -13.73
CA PRO A 255 -19.81 -2.49 -14.04
C PRO A 255 -18.51 -1.71 -13.77
N ARG A 256 -17.62 -2.30 -12.97
CA ARG A 256 -16.30 -1.73 -12.67
C ARG A 256 -15.22 -2.82 -12.73
N GLY A 257 -14.09 -2.53 -13.34
CA GLY A 257 -13.01 -3.50 -13.47
C GLY A 257 -13.51 -4.80 -14.14
N ARG A 258 -13.48 -5.93 -13.41
CA ARG A 258 -13.98 -7.23 -13.86
C ARG A 258 -15.38 -7.56 -13.32
N ALA A 259 -15.90 -6.79 -12.37
CA ALA A 259 -17.18 -7.04 -11.72
C ALA A 259 -18.33 -6.36 -12.47
N LEU A 260 -19.47 -7.06 -12.56
CA LEU A 260 -20.72 -6.54 -13.14
C LEU A 260 -21.53 -5.76 -12.09
N GLY A 261 -21.39 -6.11 -10.82
CA GLY A 261 -21.92 -5.44 -9.66
C GLY A 261 -20.96 -5.61 -8.47
N VAL A 262 -21.19 -4.92 -7.39
CA VAL A 262 -20.39 -5.03 -6.16
C VAL A 262 -21.26 -4.70 -4.95
N THR A 263 -21.23 -5.57 -3.95
CA THR A 263 -21.72 -5.30 -2.60
C THR A 263 -20.50 -5.09 -1.69
N MET A 264 -20.31 -3.87 -1.21
CA MET A 264 -19.19 -3.50 -0.37
C MET A 264 -19.62 -3.41 1.09
N GLN A 265 -18.86 -4.08 1.94
CA GLN A 265 -18.95 -4.02 3.39
C GLN A 265 -17.74 -3.30 3.93
N LEU A 266 -17.92 -2.45 4.94
CA LEU A 266 -16.83 -1.77 5.62
C LEU A 266 -16.92 -2.06 7.12
N PRO A 267 -15.82 -2.44 7.77
CA PRO A 267 -15.80 -2.65 9.21
C PRO A 267 -16.06 -1.32 9.93
N ILE A 268 -16.84 -1.38 11.02
CA ILE A 268 -17.12 -0.23 11.89
C ILE A 268 -15.85 0.18 12.62
N ASP A 269 -15.10 -0.83 13.11
CA ASP A 269 -13.87 -0.68 13.86
C ASP A 269 -12.72 -1.42 13.20
N GLU A 270 -11.51 -0.94 13.39
CA GLU A 270 -10.30 -1.65 12.96
C GLU A 270 -10.08 -2.87 13.86
N LYS A 271 -10.31 -4.04 13.29
CA LYS A 271 -10.11 -5.31 13.99
C LYS A 271 -8.65 -5.75 13.80
N HIS A 272 -7.86 -5.70 14.85
CA HIS A 272 -6.49 -6.25 14.87
C HIS A 272 -6.44 -7.77 15.10
N GLY A 273 -7.58 -8.37 15.43
CA GLY A 273 -7.76 -9.81 15.58
C GLY A 273 -9.16 -10.23 15.15
N TYR A 274 -9.26 -11.40 14.55
CA TYR A 274 -10.54 -11.95 14.12
C TYR A 274 -10.93 -13.12 15.04
N SER A 275 -12.13 -13.06 15.61
CA SER A 275 -12.68 -14.20 16.34
C SER A 275 -12.91 -15.37 15.37
N LYS A 276 -12.87 -16.60 15.90
CA LYS A 276 -13.23 -17.81 15.12
C LYS A 276 -14.62 -17.67 14.52
N THR A 277 -15.56 -17.09 15.26
CA THR A 277 -16.94 -16.85 14.83
C THR A 277 -17.02 -15.87 13.66
N TYR A 278 -16.21 -14.80 13.68
CA TYR A 278 -16.12 -13.85 12.57
C TYR A 278 -15.56 -14.49 11.30
N ILE A 279 -14.51 -15.31 11.43
CA ILE A 279 -13.93 -16.02 10.29
C ILE A 279 -14.94 -17.01 9.71
N LEU A 280 -15.64 -17.75 10.57
CA LEU A 280 -16.68 -18.70 10.15
C LEU A 280 -17.85 -17.98 9.49
N SER A 281 -18.29 -16.84 10.01
CA SER A 281 -19.38 -16.06 9.39
C SER A 281 -19.01 -15.55 8.00
N ARG A 282 -17.73 -15.20 7.78
CA ARG A 282 -17.23 -14.85 6.45
C ARG A 282 -17.15 -16.03 5.50
N VAL A 283 -16.75 -17.20 5.98
CA VAL A 283 -16.77 -18.44 5.21
C VAL A 283 -18.22 -18.84 4.90
N ASP A 284 -19.11 -18.80 5.87
CA ASP A 284 -20.56 -19.03 5.69
C ASP A 284 -21.17 -18.02 4.70
N LEU A 285 -20.76 -16.76 4.75
CA LEU A 285 -21.16 -15.74 3.78
C LEU A 285 -20.68 -16.12 2.38
N ILE A 286 -19.44 -16.56 2.22
CA ILE A 286 -18.90 -17.00 0.94
C ILE A 286 -19.63 -18.25 0.45
N ASP A 287 -19.84 -19.25 1.30
CA ASP A 287 -20.56 -20.49 0.94
C ASP A 287 -22.05 -20.24 0.62
N ARG A 288 -22.70 -19.37 1.39
CA ARG A 288 -24.08 -18.94 1.09
C ARG A 288 -24.15 -18.09 -0.17
N LEU A 289 -23.11 -17.30 -0.45
CA LEU A 289 -22.96 -16.52 -1.68
C LEU A 289 -22.75 -17.41 -2.89
N LEU A 290 -21.94 -18.46 -2.79
CA LEU A 290 -21.80 -19.49 -3.82
C LEU A 290 -23.14 -20.21 -4.04
N SER A 291 -23.87 -20.54 -2.95
CA SER A 291 -25.20 -21.12 -3.00
C SER A 291 -26.23 -20.19 -3.67
N VAL A 292 -26.25 -18.91 -3.34
CA VAL A 292 -27.13 -17.91 -3.98
C VAL A 292 -26.75 -17.72 -5.45
N SER A 293 -25.46 -17.62 -5.77
CA SER A 293 -25.00 -17.55 -7.15
C SER A 293 -25.37 -18.79 -7.95
N TYR A 294 -25.21 -19.96 -7.35
CA TYR A 294 -25.60 -21.23 -7.96
C TYR A 294 -27.11 -21.30 -8.17
N THR A 295 -27.93 -20.89 -7.20
CA THR A 295 -29.39 -20.85 -7.33
C THR A 295 -29.84 -19.89 -8.43
N HIS A 296 -29.20 -18.72 -8.55
CA HIS A 296 -29.49 -17.78 -9.62
C HIS A 296 -29.03 -18.25 -11.01
N LEU A 297 -27.96 -19.04 -11.07
CA LEU A 297 -27.49 -19.64 -12.31
C LEU A 297 -28.30 -20.88 -12.72
N THR A 298 -28.89 -21.59 -11.74
CA THR A 298 -29.61 -22.85 -12.02
C THR A 298 -31.12 -22.70 -12.03
N LEU A 299 -31.71 -21.71 -11.36
CA LEU A 299 -33.14 -21.45 -11.41
C LEU A 299 -33.73 -21.27 -12.80
N PRO A 300 -33.04 -20.58 -13.75
CA PRO A 300 -33.55 -20.50 -15.11
C PRO A 300 -33.52 -21.81 -15.91
N THR A 301 -32.71 -22.78 -15.48
CA THR A 301 -32.58 -24.06 -16.17
C THR A 301 -33.51 -25.12 -15.64
N ASN A 302 -34.14 -24.87 -14.49
CA ASN A 302 -35.10 -25.83 -13.84
C ASN A 302 -36.57 -25.45 -14.01
N HIS A 303 -36.91 -24.60 -14.96
CA HIS A 303 -38.31 -24.48 -15.37
C HIS A 303 -38.67 -25.72 -16.18
N PRO A 304 -39.55 -26.60 -15.66
CA PRO A 304 -40.13 -27.63 -16.49
C PRO A 304 -40.92 -26.95 -17.60
N VAL A 305 -40.70 -27.43 -18.79
CA VAL A 305 -41.46 -27.09 -19.98
C VAL A 305 -42.88 -27.59 -19.79
#